data_877120c9f6f2d67b0deba66f7aacccf4
#
_entry.id   877120c9f6f2d67b0deba66f7aacccf4
#
_cell.length_a   1.000
_cell.length_b   1.000
_cell.length_c   1.000
_cell.angle_alpha   90.00
_cell.angle_beta   90.00
_cell.angle_gamma   90.00
#
_symmetry.space_group_name_H-M   'P 1'
#
loop_
_entity.id
_entity.type
_entity.pdbx_description
1 polymer ?
#
loop_
_entity_poly.entity_id
_entity_poly.type
_entity_poly.pdbx_seq_one_letter_code
_entity_poly.pdbx_strand_id
1 'polypeptide(L)'
;MKASKYPIFTQKDSPSDAEIISHKLMLKAGLVRQQSSGQYSFLPIGYRVLNKIKNIIREEMDAIGSAEILMPSVQPSELWEESGRWDTYGLELLRLKDRHQRDYCLGPTIEEVITDLIRKDLNSYKQLPLNMYQISSKFRDEIRPRFGIMRAREFIMKDAYSFHLNQKCLDMWYENYKKAYHRIFTRLQLEYTMVDADSGNICLLYTSPSPRDS
;
A
#
# COMPACT_ATOMS: atom_id res chain seq x y z
N MET A 1 23.08 -10.04 -17.88
CA MET A 1 23.05 -8.90 -18.84
C MET A 1 24.26 -8.03 -18.54
N LYS A 2 24.99 -7.53 -19.57
CA LYS A 2 26.13 -6.61 -19.36
C LYS A 2 25.60 -5.23 -18.93
N ALA A 3 26.29 -4.58 -17.97
CA ALA A 3 25.91 -3.24 -17.51
C ALA A 3 25.82 -2.21 -18.66
N SER A 4 26.70 -2.31 -19.65
CA SER A 4 26.69 -1.45 -20.85
C SER A 4 25.46 -1.60 -21.75
N LYS A 5 24.65 -2.65 -21.55
CA LYS A 5 23.41 -2.90 -22.29
C LYS A 5 22.16 -2.70 -21.42
N TYR A 6 22.34 -2.36 -20.14
CA TYR A 6 21.23 -2.14 -19.23
C TYR A 6 20.81 -0.67 -19.27
N PRO A 7 19.53 -0.35 -19.45
CA PRO A 7 19.10 1.04 -19.55
C PRO A 7 19.21 1.73 -18.19
N ILE A 8 20.21 2.57 -18.04
CA ILE A 8 20.48 3.39 -16.85
C ILE A 8 20.27 4.86 -17.23
N PHE A 9 19.31 5.50 -16.58
CA PHE A 9 18.87 6.87 -16.90
C PHE A 9 19.23 7.85 -15.78
N THR A 10 20.53 8.03 -15.53
CA THR A 10 20.99 9.03 -14.54
C THR A 10 20.84 10.46 -15.07
N GLN A 11 20.69 11.41 -14.14
CA GLN A 11 20.63 12.85 -14.44
C GLN A 11 21.62 13.62 -13.57
N LYS A 12 22.20 14.70 -14.12
CA LYS A 12 23.10 15.58 -13.36
C LYS A 12 22.33 16.44 -12.36
N ASP A 13 21.21 16.97 -12.80
CA ASP A 13 20.39 17.89 -12.03
C ASP A 13 19.09 17.24 -11.57
N SER A 14 18.55 17.73 -10.48
CA SER A 14 17.21 17.40 -10.00
C SER A 14 16.27 18.57 -10.29
N PRO A 15 14.98 18.33 -10.56
CA PRO A 15 14.00 19.39 -10.71
C PRO A 15 13.97 20.30 -9.46
N SER A 16 13.60 21.56 -9.65
CA SER A 16 13.58 22.58 -8.58
C SER A 16 12.57 22.26 -7.47
N ASP A 17 11.51 21.51 -7.78
CA ASP A 17 10.48 21.06 -6.88
C ASP A 17 10.87 19.82 -6.02
N ALA A 18 12.04 19.22 -6.27
CA ALA A 18 12.57 18.17 -5.45
C ALA A 18 13.22 18.78 -4.19
N GLU A 19 12.48 18.79 -3.09
CA GLU A 19 12.92 19.42 -1.84
C GLU A 19 13.84 18.50 -1.02
N ILE A 20 13.41 17.28 -0.72
CA ILE A 20 14.12 16.35 0.16
C ILE A 20 15.22 15.57 -0.56
N ILE A 21 16.25 15.19 0.20
CA ILE A 21 17.44 14.54 -0.35
C ILE A 21 17.13 13.18 -1.00
N SER A 22 16.23 12.37 -0.42
CA SER A 22 15.83 11.08 -0.97
C SER A 22 15.19 11.24 -2.36
N HIS A 23 14.29 12.21 -2.54
CA HIS A 23 13.68 12.50 -3.83
C HIS A 23 14.72 12.92 -4.88
N LYS A 24 15.63 13.85 -4.50
CA LYS A 24 16.72 14.29 -5.37
C LYS A 24 17.60 13.12 -5.81
N LEU A 25 17.99 12.27 -4.88
CA LEU A 25 18.86 11.13 -5.18
C LEU A 25 18.16 10.08 -6.03
N MET A 26 16.88 9.80 -5.80
CA MET A 26 16.10 8.87 -6.63
C MET A 26 15.98 9.33 -8.08
N LEU A 27 15.75 10.63 -8.30
CA LEU A 27 15.69 11.22 -9.63
C LEU A 27 17.06 11.18 -10.33
N LYS A 28 18.13 11.63 -9.64
CA LYS A 28 19.50 11.65 -10.18
C LYS A 28 20.01 10.25 -10.52
N ALA A 29 19.79 9.29 -9.63
CA ALA A 29 20.18 7.89 -9.84
C ALA A 29 19.35 7.15 -10.90
N GLY A 30 18.31 7.78 -11.44
CA GLY A 30 17.43 7.14 -12.42
C GLY A 30 16.61 5.99 -11.84
N LEU A 31 16.18 6.12 -10.61
CA LEU A 31 15.28 5.14 -9.97
C LEU A 31 13.81 5.38 -10.35
N VAL A 32 13.43 6.65 -10.41
CA VAL A 32 12.06 7.07 -10.73
C VAL A 32 12.02 8.23 -11.70
N ARG A 33 10.86 8.42 -12.36
CA ARG A 33 10.52 9.63 -13.13
C ARG A 33 9.10 10.04 -12.83
N GLN A 34 8.90 11.31 -12.61
CA GLN A 34 7.58 11.89 -12.44
C GLN A 34 6.86 11.94 -13.78
N GLN A 35 5.61 11.48 -13.81
CA GLN A 35 4.71 11.56 -14.96
C GLN A 35 3.74 12.73 -14.79
N SER A 36 3.18 12.85 -13.61
CA SER A 36 2.36 13.97 -13.20
C SER A 36 2.51 14.19 -11.70
N SER A 37 1.83 15.20 -11.15
CA SER A 37 1.87 15.48 -9.72
C SER A 37 1.44 14.25 -8.90
N GLY A 38 2.36 13.71 -8.11
CA GLY A 38 2.12 12.52 -7.27
C GLY A 38 2.08 11.18 -8.02
N GLN A 39 2.49 11.13 -9.28
CA GLN A 39 2.57 9.87 -10.05
C GLN A 39 3.97 9.68 -10.62
N TYR A 40 4.54 8.50 -10.36
CA TYR A 40 5.93 8.18 -10.69
C TYR A 40 6.06 6.84 -11.42
N SER A 41 6.83 6.83 -12.49
CA SER A 41 7.32 5.59 -13.10
C SER A 41 8.57 5.12 -12.38
N PHE A 42 8.60 3.85 -11.99
CA PHE A 42 9.82 3.19 -11.54
C PHE A 42 10.65 2.76 -12.76
N LEU A 43 11.83 3.30 -12.91
CA LEU A 43 12.76 2.94 -13.97
C LEU A 43 13.41 1.58 -13.66
N PRO A 44 14.11 0.95 -14.62
CA PRO A 44 14.60 -0.43 -14.47
C PRO A 44 15.40 -0.70 -13.18
N ILE A 45 16.28 0.22 -12.77
CA ILE A 45 17.04 0.08 -11.52
C ILE A 45 16.11 0.26 -10.31
N GLY A 46 15.25 1.28 -10.31
CA GLY A 46 14.28 1.53 -9.24
C GLY A 46 13.31 0.37 -9.08
N TYR A 47 12.84 -0.21 -10.18
CA TYR A 47 11.96 -1.36 -10.14
C TYR A 47 12.64 -2.63 -9.56
N ARG A 48 13.95 -2.81 -9.83
CA ARG A 48 14.73 -3.89 -9.19
C ARG A 48 14.85 -3.70 -7.68
N VAL A 49 15.09 -2.47 -7.22
CA VAL A 49 15.13 -2.15 -5.78
C VAL A 49 13.76 -2.43 -5.16
N LEU A 50 12.69 -1.94 -5.79
CA LEU A 50 11.32 -2.18 -5.34
C LEU A 50 11.01 -3.69 -5.21
N ASN A 51 11.40 -4.49 -6.20
CA ASN A 51 11.18 -5.95 -6.15
C ASN A 51 11.99 -6.64 -5.05
N LYS A 52 13.21 -6.17 -4.73
CA LYS A 52 13.95 -6.67 -3.57
C LYS A 52 13.22 -6.39 -2.25
N ILE A 53 12.67 -5.19 -2.10
CA ILE A 53 11.87 -4.81 -0.93
C ILE A 53 10.62 -5.68 -0.84
N LYS A 54 9.90 -5.84 -1.97
CA LYS A 54 8.72 -6.72 -2.04
C LYS A 54 9.04 -8.15 -1.63
N ASN A 55 10.19 -8.69 -2.06
CA ASN A 55 10.58 -10.06 -1.71
C ASN A 55 10.88 -10.21 -0.21
N ILE A 56 11.55 -9.25 0.40
CA ILE A 56 11.75 -9.24 1.87
C ILE A 56 10.39 -9.25 2.58
N ILE A 57 9.45 -8.44 2.12
CA ILE A 57 8.10 -8.38 2.70
C ILE A 57 7.39 -9.73 2.53
N ARG A 58 7.43 -10.35 1.34
CA ARG A 58 6.82 -11.67 1.09
C ARG A 58 7.36 -12.73 2.03
N GLU A 59 8.68 -12.84 2.11
CA GLU A 59 9.34 -13.84 2.96
C GLU A 59 8.89 -13.72 4.43
N GLU A 60 8.76 -12.51 4.95
CA GLU A 60 8.35 -12.29 6.35
C GLU A 60 6.84 -12.49 6.56
N MET A 61 6.01 -12.16 5.57
CA MET A 61 4.57 -12.40 5.63
C MET A 61 4.25 -13.89 5.48
N ASP A 62 4.90 -14.58 4.55
CA ASP A 62 4.76 -16.03 4.37
C ASP A 62 5.24 -16.81 5.61
N ALA A 63 6.33 -16.34 6.25
CA ALA A 63 6.88 -16.94 7.45
C ALA A 63 5.93 -16.92 8.66
N ILE A 64 4.99 -15.99 8.71
CA ILE A 64 3.92 -15.97 9.72
C ILE A 64 2.65 -16.72 9.28
N GLY A 65 2.64 -17.31 8.09
CA GLY A 65 1.50 -18.06 7.55
C GLY A 65 0.42 -17.19 6.93
N SER A 66 0.76 -15.97 6.48
CA SER A 66 -0.16 -15.12 5.71
C SER A 66 -0.05 -15.45 4.23
N ALA A 67 -1.17 -15.57 3.51
CA ALA A 67 -1.19 -15.91 2.10
C ALA A 67 -1.25 -14.67 1.19
N GLU A 68 -0.41 -14.60 0.15
CA GLU A 68 -0.48 -13.50 -0.82
C GLU A 68 -1.71 -13.66 -1.72
N ILE A 69 -2.46 -12.58 -1.91
CA ILE A 69 -3.62 -12.48 -2.80
C ILE A 69 -3.48 -11.26 -3.69
N LEU A 70 -4.13 -11.23 -4.83
CA LEU A 70 -4.22 -10.05 -5.69
C LEU A 70 -5.69 -9.72 -5.95
N MET A 71 -6.10 -8.53 -5.54
CA MET A 71 -7.46 -8.04 -5.69
C MET A 71 -7.51 -6.84 -6.64
N PRO A 72 -8.67 -6.57 -7.28
CA PRO A 72 -8.83 -5.46 -8.21
C PRO A 72 -8.57 -4.10 -7.58
N SER A 73 -7.91 -3.20 -8.30
CA SER A 73 -7.75 -1.80 -7.89
C SER A 73 -9.00 -0.95 -8.22
N VAL A 74 -9.76 -1.31 -9.25
CA VAL A 74 -11.05 -0.70 -9.58
C VAL A 74 -12.13 -1.45 -8.82
N GLN A 75 -12.88 -0.76 -7.99
CA GLN A 75 -13.84 -1.34 -7.07
C GLN A 75 -15.24 -0.78 -7.33
N PRO A 76 -16.29 -1.62 -7.30
CA PRO A 76 -17.67 -1.17 -7.49
C PRO A 76 -18.13 -0.34 -6.29
N SER A 77 -18.97 0.67 -6.55
CA SER A 77 -19.50 1.58 -5.51
C SER A 77 -20.31 0.86 -4.47
N GLU A 78 -21.02 -0.20 -4.85
CA GLU A 78 -21.94 -0.93 -3.97
C GLU A 78 -21.26 -1.45 -2.70
N LEU A 79 -20.00 -1.88 -2.78
CA LEU A 79 -19.24 -2.34 -1.61
C LEU A 79 -18.92 -1.19 -0.65
N TRP A 80 -18.64 -0.01 -1.21
CA TRP A 80 -18.36 1.20 -0.45
C TRP A 80 -19.61 1.83 0.13
N GLU A 81 -20.73 1.72 -0.55
CA GLU A 81 -22.06 2.11 -0.06
C GLU A 81 -22.50 1.22 1.10
N GLU A 82 -22.32 -0.10 0.98
CA GLU A 82 -22.61 -1.06 2.06
C GLU A 82 -21.82 -0.76 3.34
N SER A 83 -20.55 -0.37 3.22
CA SER A 83 -19.72 0.02 4.37
C SER A 83 -20.01 1.45 4.89
N GLY A 84 -20.82 2.24 4.17
CA GLY A 84 -21.06 3.65 4.47
C GLY A 84 -19.88 4.56 4.14
N ARG A 85 -18.81 4.03 3.54
CA ARG A 85 -17.59 4.81 3.24
C ARG A 85 -17.64 5.53 1.90
N TRP A 86 -18.60 5.22 1.04
CA TRP A 86 -18.76 5.94 -0.24
C TRP A 86 -18.89 7.45 -0.04
N ASP A 87 -19.69 7.88 0.93
CA ASP A 87 -19.91 9.29 1.21
C ASP A 87 -18.91 9.87 2.23
N THR A 88 -18.50 9.05 3.21
CA THR A 88 -17.70 9.53 4.35
C THR A 88 -16.19 9.53 4.10
N TYR A 89 -15.69 8.80 3.10
CA TYR A 89 -14.25 8.76 2.80
C TYR A 89 -13.69 10.10 2.30
N GLY A 90 -14.53 10.94 1.74
CA GLY A 90 -14.15 12.26 1.28
C GLY A 90 -13.59 12.30 -0.15
N LEU A 91 -12.87 13.40 -0.45
CA LEU A 91 -12.41 13.72 -1.81
C LEU A 91 -11.20 12.89 -2.25
N GLU A 92 -10.50 12.24 -1.33
CA GLU A 92 -9.36 11.36 -1.68
C GLU A 92 -9.80 10.08 -2.39
N LEU A 93 -11.09 9.71 -2.31
CA LEU A 93 -11.66 8.61 -3.07
C LEU A 93 -11.91 9.05 -4.50
N LEU A 94 -11.06 8.62 -5.43
CA LEU A 94 -11.26 8.92 -6.85
C LEU A 94 -12.39 8.06 -7.41
N ARG A 95 -13.55 8.68 -7.66
CA ARG A 95 -14.74 8.06 -8.22
C ARG A 95 -14.72 8.15 -9.74
N LEU A 96 -15.21 7.13 -10.40
CA LEU A 96 -15.27 7.04 -11.86
C LEU A 96 -16.54 6.29 -12.31
N LYS A 97 -16.89 6.45 -13.56
CA LYS A 97 -17.99 5.71 -14.19
C LYS A 97 -17.46 4.84 -15.31
N ASP A 98 -18.02 3.65 -15.45
CA ASP A 98 -17.77 2.83 -16.62
C ASP A 98 -18.60 3.32 -17.82
N ARG A 99 -18.43 2.66 -18.99
CA ARG A 99 -19.20 3.00 -20.20
C ARG A 99 -20.71 2.81 -20.05
N HIS A 100 -21.16 2.04 -19.06
CA HIS A 100 -22.57 1.80 -18.74
C HIS A 100 -23.08 2.73 -17.64
N GLN A 101 -22.31 3.76 -17.28
CA GLN A 101 -22.64 4.73 -16.23
C GLN A 101 -22.75 4.12 -14.81
N ARG A 102 -22.17 2.96 -14.58
CA ARG A 102 -22.04 2.38 -13.22
C ARG A 102 -20.93 3.04 -12.48
N ASP A 103 -21.16 3.29 -11.20
CA ASP A 103 -20.18 3.94 -10.32
C ASP A 103 -19.11 2.97 -9.80
N TYR A 104 -17.88 3.42 -9.83
CA TYR A 104 -16.69 2.73 -9.34
C TYR A 104 -15.77 3.72 -8.63
N CYS A 105 -14.76 3.20 -7.94
CA CYS A 105 -13.63 4.00 -7.48
C CYS A 105 -12.29 3.30 -7.73
N LEU A 106 -11.20 4.07 -7.71
CA LEU A 106 -9.86 3.51 -7.53
C LEU A 106 -9.61 3.29 -6.05
N GLY A 107 -9.35 2.05 -5.66
CA GLY A 107 -9.21 1.66 -4.27
C GLY A 107 -8.05 2.35 -3.56
N PRO A 108 -8.31 3.24 -2.60
CA PRO A 108 -7.28 3.78 -1.70
C PRO A 108 -6.86 2.75 -0.65
N THR A 109 -7.71 1.78 -0.43
CA THR A 109 -7.59 0.59 0.42
C THR A 109 -8.54 -0.51 -0.09
N ILE A 110 -8.57 -1.70 0.47
CA ILE A 110 -9.30 -2.86 -0.11
C ILE A 110 -10.12 -3.64 0.94
N GLU A 111 -10.45 -3.04 2.08
CA GLU A 111 -11.25 -3.70 3.13
C GLU A 111 -12.60 -4.21 2.61
N GLU A 112 -13.27 -3.42 1.79
CA GLU A 112 -14.57 -3.75 1.23
C GLU A 112 -14.48 -5.01 0.37
N VAL A 113 -13.49 -5.07 -0.52
CA VAL A 113 -13.32 -6.19 -1.46
C VAL A 113 -12.94 -7.47 -0.74
N ILE A 114 -11.97 -7.41 0.20
CA ILE A 114 -11.55 -8.62 0.91
C ILE A 114 -12.65 -9.14 1.83
N THR A 115 -13.42 -8.25 2.45
CA THR A 115 -14.55 -8.64 3.30
C THR A 115 -15.65 -9.31 2.50
N ASP A 116 -15.98 -8.77 1.32
CA ASP A 116 -16.97 -9.37 0.41
C ASP A 116 -16.50 -10.75 -0.09
N LEU A 117 -15.21 -10.86 -0.45
CA LEU A 117 -14.63 -12.15 -0.87
C LEU A 117 -14.74 -13.20 0.24
N ILE A 118 -14.31 -12.86 1.45
CA ILE A 118 -14.34 -13.82 2.58
C ILE A 118 -15.76 -14.16 2.97
N ARG A 119 -16.68 -13.20 2.96
CA ARG A 119 -18.11 -13.43 3.24
C ARG A 119 -18.73 -14.46 2.30
N LYS A 120 -18.30 -14.49 1.04
CA LYS A 120 -18.80 -15.43 0.02
C LYS A 120 -18.19 -16.82 0.14
N ASP A 121 -16.92 -16.91 0.54
CA ASP A 121 -16.15 -18.15 0.51
C ASP A 121 -16.01 -18.83 1.87
N LEU A 122 -16.24 -18.10 2.98
CA LEU A 122 -16.16 -18.65 4.32
C LEU A 122 -17.43 -19.45 4.67
N ASN A 123 -17.31 -20.77 4.64
CA ASN A 123 -18.43 -21.69 4.88
C ASN A 123 -18.43 -22.32 6.29
N SER A 124 -17.33 -22.18 7.04
CA SER A 124 -17.20 -22.76 8.37
C SER A 124 -16.22 -21.96 9.24
N TYR A 125 -16.59 -21.81 10.52
CA TYR A 125 -15.70 -21.22 11.52
C TYR A 125 -14.37 -21.98 11.68
N LYS A 126 -14.31 -23.26 11.27
CA LYS A 126 -13.09 -24.07 11.27
C LYS A 126 -12.03 -23.60 10.28
N GLN A 127 -12.42 -22.76 9.31
CA GLN A 127 -11.49 -22.15 8.35
C GLN A 127 -10.76 -20.93 8.95
N LEU A 128 -11.20 -20.45 10.10
CA LEU A 128 -10.55 -19.34 10.82
C LEU A 128 -9.44 -19.85 11.75
N PRO A 129 -8.37 -19.09 11.97
CA PRO A 129 -8.13 -17.74 11.41
C PRO A 129 -7.69 -17.77 9.94
N LEU A 130 -8.10 -16.76 9.18
CA LEU A 130 -7.59 -16.51 7.82
C LEU A 130 -6.72 -15.26 7.84
N ASN A 131 -5.56 -15.34 7.20
CA ASN A 131 -4.63 -14.22 7.09
C ASN A 131 -4.17 -14.10 5.65
N MET A 132 -4.40 -12.95 5.07
CA MET A 132 -4.04 -12.67 3.68
C MET A 132 -3.39 -11.29 3.56
N TYR A 133 -2.53 -11.13 2.57
CA TYR A 133 -1.92 -9.86 2.25
C TYR A 133 -1.81 -9.69 0.74
N GLN A 134 -1.65 -8.45 0.30
CA GLN A 134 -1.27 -8.16 -1.07
C GLN A 134 -0.22 -7.07 -1.13
N ILE A 135 0.49 -7.01 -2.26
CA ILE A 135 1.39 -5.91 -2.60
C ILE A 135 0.92 -5.34 -3.94
N SER A 136 0.15 -4.28 -3.91
CA SER A 136 -0.50 -3.72 -5.09
C SER A 136 -0.47 -2.20 -5.11
N SER A 137 -0.74 -1.61 -6.28
CA SER A 137 -0.95 -0.17 -6.39
C SER A 137 -2.23 0.24 -5.68
N LYS A 138 -2.16 1.38 -5.03
CA LYS A 138 -3.29 2.11 -4.45
C LYS A 138 -3.32 3.51 -5.03
N PHE A 139 -4.49 4.10 -5.07
CA PHE A 139 -4.67 5.47 -5.51
C PHE A 139 -5.42 6.26 -4.44
N ARG A 140 -4.87 7.42 -4.09
CA ARG A 140 -5.53 8.43 -3.26
C ARG A 140 -5.43 9.77 -3.95
N ASP A 141 -6.53 10.45 -4.17
CA ASP A 141 -6.53 11.75 -4.83
C ASP A 141 -6.03 12.84 -3.88
N GLU A 142 -4.75 12.69 -3.51
CA GLU A 142 -4.03 13.56 -2.60
C GLU A 142 -3.97 14.99 -3.15
N ILE A 143 -4.47 15.95 -2.37
CA ILE A 143 -4.56 17.35 -2.79
C ILE A 143 -3.17 18.01 -2.92
N ARG A 144 -2.19 17.58 -2.11
CA ARG A 144 -0.83 18.16 -2.07
C ARG A 144 0.24 17.09 -2.09
N PRO A 145 0.44 16.40 -3.22
CA PRO A 145 1.55 15.45 -3.34
C PRO A 145 2.88 16.18 -3.16
N ARG A 146 3.78 15.60 -2.35
CA ARG A 146 5.10 16.16 -2.09
C ARG A 146 6.09 15.08 -1.65
N PHE A 147 7.37 15.43 -1.55
CA PHE A 147 8.43 14.52 -1.11
C PHE A 147 8.61 13.28 -2.02
N GLY A 148 8.36 13.44 -3.32
CA GLY A 148 8.50 12.37 -4.30
C GLY A 148 7.50 11.24 -4.06
N ILE A 149 7.99 10.01 -3.97
CA ILE A 149 7.14 8.82 -3.77
C ILE A 149 6.58 8.70 -2.34
N MET A 150 7.03 9.51 -1.39
CA MET A 150 6.59 9.41 0.02
C MET A 150 5.16 9.91 0.21
N ARG A 151 4.76 10.97 -0.51
CA ARG A 151 3.40 11.49 -0.53
C ARG A 151 2.90 11.59 -1.96
N ALA A 152 2.64 10.45 -2.54
CA ALA A 152 2.20 10.29 -3.93
C ALA A 152 0.70 10.01 -4.00
N ARG A 153 0.10 10.24 -5.18
CA ARG A 153 -1.29 9.86 -5.47
C ARG A 153 -1.40 8.38 -5.80
N GLU A 154 -0.47 7.88 -6.60
CA GLU A 154 -0.37 6.46 -6.90
C GLU A 154 0.90 5.89 -6.26
N PHE A 155 0.75 4.82 -5.49
CA PHE A 155 1.84 4.20 -4.76
C PHE A 155 1.59 2.72 -4.55
N ILE A 156 2.66 1.99 -4.26
CA ILE A 156 2.58 0.56 -3.96
C ILE A 156 2.52 0.39 -2.44
N MET A 157 1.52 -0.36 -2.00
CA MET A 157 1.31 -0.67 -0.59
C MET A 157 1.30 -2.19 -0.38
N LYS A 158 1.89 -2.65 0.72
CA LYS A 158 1.57 -3.94 1.30
C LYS A 158 0.46 -3.71 2.33
N ASP A 159 -0.68 -4.28 2.10
CA ASP A 159 -1.80 -4.32 3.03
C ASP A 159 -2.11 -5.77 3.40
N ALA A 160 -2.50 -6.00 4.64
CA ALA A 160 -2.80 -7.32 5.15
C ALA A 160 -4.10 -7.31 5.96
N TYR A 161 -4.84 -8.39 5.86
CA TYR A 161 -6.17 -8.55 6.41
C TYR A 161 -6.27 -9.89 7.12
N SER A 162 -6.88 -9.90 8.30
CA SER A 162 -7.04 -11.12 9.07
C SER A 162 -8.44 -11.24 9.65
N PHE A 163 -8.93 -12.46 9.69
CA PHE A 163 -10.28 -12.81 10.12
C PHE A 163 -10.19 -13.85 11.24
N HIS A 164 -10.84 -13.58 12.35
CA HIS A 164 -10.65 -14.33 13.59
C HIS A 164 -11.98 -14.75 14.23
N LEU A 165 -11.93 -15.87 14.95
CA LEU A 165 -13.10 -16.37 15.66
C LEU A 165 -13.41 -15.57 16.93
N ASN A 166 -12.38 -15.05 17.59
CA ASN A 166 -12.50 -14.31 18.84
C ASN A 166 -11.33 -13.37 19.08
N GLN A 167 -11.46 -12.47 20.06
CA GLN A 167 -10.47 -11.46 20.41
C GLN A 167 -9.11 -12.06 20.75
N LYS A 168 -9.04 -13.12 21.53
CA LYS A 168 -7.76 -13.76 21.89
C LYS A 168 -6.97 -14.23 20.67
N CYS A 169 -7.66 -14.76 19.66
CA CYS A 169 -7.04 -15.16 18.41
C CYS A 169 -6.53 -13.92 17.64
N LEU A 170 -7.30 -12.85 17.59
CA LEU A 170 -6.90 -11.58 16.98
C LEU A 170 -5.64 -11.02 17.66
N ASP A 171 -5.61 -10.93 18.98
CA ASP A 171 -4.49 -10.39 19.76
C ASP A 171 -3.18 -11.19 19.49
N MET A 172 -3.29 -12.52 19.46
CA MET A 172 -2.14 -13.38 19.13
C MET A 172 -1.60 -13.10 17.73
N TRP A 173 -2.47 -12.93 16.73
CA TRP A 173 -2.06 -12.64 15.36
C TRP A 173 -1.55 -11.22 15.20
N TYR A 174 -2.09 -10.26 15.92
CA TYR A 174 -1.57 -8.90 15.99
C TYR A 174 -0.09 -8.88 16.43
N GLU A 175 0.25 -9.65 17.48
CA GLU A 175 1.64 -9.79 17.92
C GLU A 175 2.52 -10.51 16.88
N ASN A 176 1.98 -11.45 16.10
CA ASN A 176 2.73 -12.09 15.01
C ASN A 176 3.02 -11.09 13.87
N TYR A 177 2.05 -10.28 13.47
CA TYR A 177 2.25 -9.19 12.51
C TYR A 177 3.29 -8.19 12.99
N LYS A 178 3.21 -7.79 14.24
CA LYS A 178 4.17 -6.88 14.88
C LYS A 178 5.60 -7.40 14.77
N LYS A 179 5.81 -8.67 15.08
CA LYS A 179 7.12 -9.34 14.92
C LYS A 179 7.57 -9.39 13.45
N ALA A 180 6.66 -9.65 12.53
CA ALA A 180 6.97 -9.66 11.10
C ALA A 180 7.41 -8.26 10.62
N TYR A 181 6.72 -7.20 10.99
CA TYR A 181 7.11 -5.83 10.66
C TYR A 181 8.46 -5.46 11.27
N HIS A 182 8.72 -5.86 12.49
CA HIS A 182 10.03 -5.71 13.13
C HIS A 182 11.14 -6.30 12.26
N ARG A 183 10.97 -7.55 11.80
CA ARG A 183 11.96 -8.21 10.94
C ARG A 183 12.10 -7.52 9.58
N ILE A 184 10.98 -7.09 8.96
CA ILE A 184 10.99 -6.37 7.69
C ILE A 184 11.84 -5.09 7.82
N PHE A 185 11.57 -4.24 8.80
CA PHE A 185 12.30 -2.99 8.98
C PHE A 185 13.78 -3.21 9.33
N THR A 186 14.09 -4.21 10.17
CA THR A 186 15.46 -4.60 10.48
C THR A 186 16.21 -5.07 9.23
N ARG A 187 15.61 -5.92 8.41
CA ARG A 187 16.21 -6.38 7.14
C ARG A 187 16.39 -5.27 6.11
N LEU A 188 15.55 -4.26 6.15
CA LEU A 188 15.66 -3.06 5.32
C LEU A 188 16.64 -2.03 5.92
N GLN A 189 17.21 -2.29 7.09
CA GLN A 189 18.13 -1.40 7.81
C GLN A 189 17.52 -0.01 8.07
N LEU A 190 16.23 0.02 8.38
CA LEU A 190 15.52 1.25 8.72
C LEU A 190 15.55 1.47 10.23
N GLU A 191 15.86 2.68 10.64
CA GLU A 191 15.61 3.16 12.01
C GLU A 191 14.13 3.50 12.13
N TYR A 192 13.45 2.95 13.12
CA TYR A 192 12.02 3.15 13.33
C TYR A 192 11.64 3.02 14.80
N THR A 193 10.55 3.66 15.15
CA THR A 193 9.92 3.54 16.46
C THR A 193 8.48 3.08 16.26
N MET A 194 8.07 2.05 17.01
CA MET A 194 6.68 1.63 17.03
C MET A 194 5.93 2.49 18.03
N VAL A 195 4.79 3.00 17.60
CA VAL A 195 3.91 3.85 18.39
C VAL A 195 2.49 3.29 18.36
N ASP A 196 1.74 3.52 19.41
CA ASP A 196 0.31 3.27 19.41
C ASP A 196 -0.38 4.30 18.51
N ALA A 197 -1.45 3.89 17.86
CA ALA A 197 -2.20 4.70 16.92
C ALA A 197 -3.67 4.76 17.31
N ASP A 198 -4.29 5.90 17.01
CA ASP A 198 -5.74 6.06 17.13
C ASP A 198 -6.46 5.51 15.89
N SER A 199 -7.75 5.15 16.09
CA SER A 199 -8.61 4.76 14.98
C SER A 199 -8.98 5.95 14.10
N GLY A 200 -9.03 5.76 12.78
CA GLY A 200 -9.37 6.78 11.81
C GLY A 200 -10.28 6.28 10.69
N ASN A 201 -10.56 7.16 9.71
CA ASN A 201 -11.45 6.86 8.59
C ASN A 201 -10.91 5.81 7.61
N ILE A 202 -9.59 5.56 7.64
CA ILE A 202 -8.93 4.55 6.83
C ILE A 202 -8.63 3.36 7.73
N CYS A 203 -9.40 2.31 7.64
CA CYS A 203 -9.22 1.07 8.41
C CYS A 203 -9.22 1.22 9.93
N LEU A 204 -9.87 2.27 10.45
CA LEU A 204 -10.08 2.49 11.87
C LEU A 204 -8.83 2.67 12.74
N LEU A 205 -7.63 2.70 12.17
CA LEU A 205 -6.38 2.92 12.90
C LEU A 205 -5.63 4.12 12.32
N TYR A 206 -5.54 5.20 13.10
CA TYR A 206 -4.61 6.30 12.83
C TYR A 206 -3.21 5.87 13.24
N THR A 207 -2.32 5.89 12.30
CA THR A 207 -0.89 5.97 12.62
C THR A 207 -0.56 7.40 13.03
N SER A 208 0.43 7.58 13.92
CA SER A 208 0.97 8.91 14.19
C SER A 208 1.35 9.61 12.89
N PRO A 209 1.45 10.96 12.87
CA PRO A 209 1.60 11.73 11.63
C PRO A 209 2.68 11.14 10.73
N SER A 210 2.26 10.55 9.65
CA SER A 210 3.16 10.08 8.61
C SER A 210 3.60 11.29 7.78
N PRO A 211 4.65 11.19 6.95
CA PRO A 211 4.96 12.22 5.97
C PRO A 211 3.80 12.56 5.02
N ARG A 212 2.71 11.78 5.06
CA ARG A 212 1.47 12.05 4.35
C ARG A 212 0.58 13.05 5.07
N ASP A 213 0.65 13.10 6.41
CA ASP A 213 -0.29 13.84 7.24
C ASP A 213 0.30 15.15 7.77
N SER A 214 1.58 15.42 7.47
CA SER A 214 2.33 16.62 7.88
C SER A 214 2.48 17.67 6.78
#